data_ecaf51961d3ead8952bfe7661088448a
#
_entry.id   ecaf51961d3ead8952bfe7661088448a
#
_cell.length_a   1.000
_cell.length_b   1.000
_cell.length_c   1.000
_cell.angle_alpha   90.00
_cell.angle_beta   90.00
_cell.angle_gamma   90.00
#
_symmetry.space_group_name_H-M   'P 1'
#
loop_
_entity.id
_entity.type
_entity.pdbx_description
1 polymer ?
#
loop_
_entity_poly.entity_id
_entity_poly.type
_entity_poly.pdbx_seq_one_letter_code
_entity_poly.pdbx_strand_id
1 'polypeptide(L)'
;MTRGTLMVAAGIVLGAVGMTAARHDERHEGVMPLSVREIAEKLDGKETSATAVEVAFEPGEAGAPHRHPGPAFGYVLEGEYEWAIDDQPAKVLKAGDTFYEPGGCLHRVSRNSGKVKMRMMAWVLHPRDAKDLVIPVKK
;
A
#
# COMPACT_ATOMS: atom_id res chain seq x y z
N MET A 1 54.87 38.99 28.58
CA MET A 1 54.82 38.04 27.41
C MET A 1 53.74 37.02 27.64
N THR A 2 52.56 37.30 27.18
CA THR A 2 51.35 36.39 27.31
C THR A 2 51.00 35.93 25.96
N ARG A 3 51.18 34.63 25.73
CA ARG A 3 50.76 33.93 24.48
C ARG A 3 49.27 33.62 24.55
N GLY A 4 48.52 34.31 23.72
CA GLY A 4 47.08 33.97 23.51
C GLY A 4 46.93 32.76 22.57
N THR A 5 46.27 31.74 23.06
CA THR A 5 45.89 30.55 22.27
C THR A 5 44.57 30.81 21.55
N LEU A 6 44.61 30.80 20.23
CA LEU A 6 43.42 30.93 19.37
C LEU A 6 42.79 29.57 19.24
N MET A 7 41.60 29.37 19.83
CA MET A 7 40.77 28.18 19.58
C MET A 7 39.94 28.40 18.34
N VAL A 8 40.17 27.59 17.32
CA VAL A 8 39.32 27.50 16.14
C VAL A 8 38.23 26.46 16.44
N ALA A 9 36.99 26.89 16.59
CA ALA A 9 35.85 26.02 16.70
C ALA A 9 35.40 25.64 15.28
N ALA A 10 35.60 24.37 14.90
CA ALA A 10 35.03 23.81 13.68
C ALA A 10 33.55 23.46 13.93
N GLY A 11 32.66 24.28 13.42
CA GLY A 11 31.23 24.00 13.43
C GLY A 11 30.88 22.91 12.38
N ILE A 12 30.46 21.74 12.86
CA ILE A 12 29.87 20.72 12.00
C ILE A 12 28.42 21.11 11.76
N VAL A 13 28.10 21.55 10.54
CA VAL A 13 26.73 21.73 10.10
C VAL A 13 26.18 20.35 9.70
N LEU A 14 25.44 19.73 10.60
CA LEU A 14 24.60 18.57 10.29
C LEU A 14 23.40 19.05 9.48
N GLY A 15 23.50 18.91 8.16
CA GLY A 15 22.36 19.06 7.26
C GLY A 15 21.33 17.97 7.53
N ALA A 16 20.28 18.28 8.26
CA ALA A 16 19.10 17.43 8.35
C ALA A 16 18.40 17.45 6.99
N VAL A 17 18.60 16.38 6.20
CA VAL A 17 17.75 16.09 5.05
C VAL A 17 16.39 15.74 5.59
N GLY A 18 15.49 16.71 5.62
CA GLY A 18 14.11 16.51 5.97
C GLY A 18 13.43 15.65 4.91
N MET A 19 13.28 14.35 5.17
CA MET A 19 12.33 13.51 4.45
C MET A 19 10.93 13.97 4.87
N THR A 20 10.32 14.82 4.08
CA THR A 20 8.87 15.07 4.17
C THR A 20 8.15 13.83 3.67
N ALA A 21 7.87 12.91 4.57
CA ALA A 21 6.90 11.86 4.33
C ALA A 21 5.55 12.56 4.12
N ALA A 22 5.05 12.58 2.88
CA ALA A 22 3.68 12.96 2.60
C ALA A 22 2.77 12.00 3.37
N ARG A 23 2.20 12.49 4.48
CA ARG A 23 1.18 11.76 5.22
C ARG A 23 -0.11 11.87 4.42
N HIS A 24 -0.41 10.85 3.62
CA HIS A 24 -1.78 10.58 3.22
C HIS A 24 -2.51 10.02 4.45
N ASP A 25 -3.16 10.90 5.19
CA ASP A 25 -4.00 10.54 6.33
C ASP A 25 -5.44 10.35 5.82
N GLU A 26 -5.67 9.22 5.14
CA GLU A 26 -7.00 8.65 4.99
C GLU A 26 -6.94 7.23 5.53
N ARG A 27 -7.30 7.12 6.81
CA ARG A 27 -7.43 5.83 7.50
C ARG A 27 -8.65 5.10 6.95
N HIS A 28 -8.44 4.30 5.91
CA HIS A 28 -9.29 3.14 5.72
C HIS A 28 -8.96 2.17 6.86
N GLU A 29 -9.92 1.92 7.74
CA GLU A 29 -9.74 0.98 8.84
C GLU A 29 -9.15 -0.33 8.29
N GLY A 30 -8.04 -0.78 8.88
CA GLY A 30 -7.38 -2.03 8.52
C GLY A 30 -6.38 -1.99 7.35
N VAL A 31 -6.13 -0.83 6.71
CA VAL A 31 -5.11 -0.72 5.64
C VAL A 31 -3.93 0.13 6.10
N MET A 32 -2.74 -0.46 6.12
CA MET A 32 -1.52 0.22 6.53
C MET A 32 -0.48 0.18 5.40
N PRO A 33 -0.11 1.33 4.81
CA PRO A 33 1.00 1.38 3.85
C PRO A 33 2.32 1.06 4.55
N LEU A 34 3.06 0.10 4.02
CA LEU A 34 4.35 -0.33 4.56
C LEU A 34 5.52 0.29 3.81
N SER A 35 5.39 0.48 2.50
CA SER A 35 6.44 1.01 1.66
C SER A 35 5.88 1.56 0.37
N VAL A 36 6.50 2.62 -0.15
CA VAL A 36 6.29 3.14 -1.50
C VAL A 36 7.65 3.18 -2.20
N ARG A 37 7.72 2.66 -3.42
CA ARG A 37 8.92 2.69 -4.25
C ARG A 37 8.59 3.24 -5.62
N GLU A 38 9.42 4.16 -6.09
CA GLU A 38 9.46 4.51 -7.51
C GLU A 38 10.18 3.39 -8.25
N ILE A 39 9.60 2.91 -9.34
CA ILE A 39 10.16 1.85 -10.16
C ILE A 39 10.52 2.40 -11.55
N ALA A 40 11.46 1.73 -12.22
CA ALA A 40 11.94 2.16 -13.55
C ALA A 40 10.93 1.87 -14.66
N GLU A 41 10.07 0.89 -14.43
CA GLU A 41 9.03 0.47 -15.36
C GLU A 41 7.95 1.55 -15.49
N LYS A 42 7.37 1.66 -16.68
CA LYS A 42 6.29 2.59 -16.97
C LYS A 42 4.98 1.82 -17.17
N LEU A 43 3.92 2.28 -16.54
CA LEU A 43 2.56 1.82 -16.82
C LEU A 43 1.92 2.78 -17.84
N ASP A 44 1.55 2.24 -18.99
CA ASP A 44 0.97 3.03 -20.10
C ASP A 44 1.82 4.27 -20.45
N GLY A 45 3.15 4.10 -20.43
CA GLY A 45 4.11 5.17 -20.71
C GLY A 45 4.32 6.19 -19.58
N LYS A 46 3.63 6.03 -18.44
CA LYS A 46 3.75 6.91 -17.27
C LYS A 46 4.76 6.36 -16.26
N GLU A 47 5.45 7.27 -15.59
CA GLU A 47 6.30 6.96 -14.44
C GLU A 47 5.47 6.26 -13.36
N THR A 48 6.04 5.21 -12.76
CA THR A 48 5.30 4.28 -11.90
C THR A 48 5.88 4.25 -10.49
N SER A 49 5.00 4.02 -9.52
CA SER A 49 5.32 3.67 -8.15
C SER A 49 4.71 2.31 -7.79
N ALA A 50 5.33 1.61 -6.86
CA ALA A 50 4.77 0.42 -6.23
C ALA A 50 4.54 0.73 -4.75
N THR A 51 3.31 0.59 -4.29
CA THR A 51 2.96 0.75 -2.87
C THR A 51 2.64 -0.61 -2.27
N ALA A 52 3.36 -0.99 -1.23
CA ALA A 52 3.03 -2.15 -0.40
C ALA A 52 2.11 -1.72 0.73
N VAL A 53 1.04 -2.45 0.94
CA VAL A 53 0.08 -2.26 2.04
C VAL A 53 -0.12 -3.55 2.81
N GLU A 54 -0.35 -3.45 4.11
CA GLU A 54 -0.93 -4.53 4.90
C GLU A 54 -2.42 -4.24 5.07
N VAL A 55 -3.25 -5.26 4.86
CA VAL A 55 -4.70 -5.22 5.08
C VAL A 55 -5.04 -6.25 6.15
N ALA A 56 -5.83 -5.83 7.13
CA ALA A 56 -6.30 -6.70 8.20
C ALA A 56 -7.81 -6.52 8.38
N PHE A 57 -8.53 -7.64 8.48
CA PHE A 57 -9.96 -7.68 8.74
C PHE A 57 -10.28 -8.61 9.91
N GLU A 58 -11.10 -8.14 10.84
CA GLU A 58 -11.70 -9.00 11.84
C GLU A 58 -12.75 -9.95 11.22
N PRO A 59 -13.14 -11.05 11.88
CA PRO A 59 -14.15 -11.97 11.35
C PRO A 59 -15.44 -11.26 10.89
N GLY A 60 -15.82 -11.45 9.62
CA GLY A 60 -17.01 -10.84 9.01
C GLY A 60 -16.82 -9.41 8.50
N GLU A 61 -15.66 -8.78 8.75
CA GLU A 61 -15.35 -7.46 8.22
C GLU A 61 -15.08 -7.49 6.72
N ALA A 62 -15.46 -6.42 6.03
CA ALA A 62 -15.35 -6.33 4.57
C ALA A 62 -15.00 -4.91 4.12
N GLY A 63 -14.18 -4.82 3.07
CA GLY A 63 -13.96 -3.60 2.32
C GLY A 63 -15.10 -3.33 1.32
N ALA A 64 -15.31 -2.05 1.01
CA ALA A 64 -16.26 -1.66 -0.05
C ALA A 64 -15.73 -2.06 -1.44
N PRO A 65 -16.62 -2.35 -2.42
CA PRO A 65 -16.21 -2.54 -3.80
C PRO A 65 -15.46 -1.32 -4.35
N HIS A 66 -14.33 -1.58 -5.01
CA HIS A 66 -13.45 -0.51 -5.51
C HIS A 66 -12.62 -0.98 -6.73
N ARG A 67 -11.83 -0.05 -7.27
CA ARG A 67 -10.83 -0.31 -8.32
C ARG A 67 -9.47 0.21 -7.88
N HIS A 68 -8.42 -0.33 -8.49
CA HIS A 68 -7.06 0.21 -8.34
C HIS A 68 -6.62 0.95 -9.60
N PRO A 69 -5.77 2.00 -9.50
CA PRO A 69 -5.28 2.76 -10.65
C PRO A 69 -4.28 1.99 -11.53
N GLY A 70 -3.88 0.80 -11.09
CA GLY A 70 -3.01 -0.13 -11.80
C GLY A 70 -3.14 -1.53 -11.23
N PRO A 71 -2.32 -2.50 -11.66
CA PRO A 71 -2.41 -3.88 -11.21
C PRO A 71 -2.05 -4.01 -9.72
N ALA A 72 -2.74 -4.94 -9.04
CA ALA A 72 -2.46 -5.31 -7.67
C ALA A 72 -2.10 -6.80 -7.56
N PHE A 73 -1.17 -7.10 -6.66
CA PHE A 73 -0.75 -8.45 -6.32
C PHE A 73 -0.86 -8.62 -4.81
N GLY A 74 -1.41 -9.72 -4.35
CA GLY A 74 -1.55 -9.96 -2.93
C GLY A 74 -1.10 -11.34 -2.49
N TYR A 75 -0.81 -11.44 -1.20
CA TYR A 75 -0.41 -12.65 -0.50
C TYR A 75 -1.09 -12.71 0.86
N VAL A 76 -1.84 -13.77 1.13
CA VAL A 76 -2.53 -13.97 2.40
C VAL A 76 -1.53 -14.47 3.45
N LEU A 77 -1.40 -13.73 4.55
CA LEU A 77 -0.49 -14.06 5.66
C LEU A 77 -1.15 -14.98 6.67
N GLU A 78 -2.43 -14.72 7.00
CA GLU A 78 -3.19 -15.53 7.94
C GLU A 78 -4.70 -15.41 7.69
N GLY A 79 -5.48 -16.37 8.19
CA GLY A 79 -6.93 -16.39 8.10
C GLY A 79 -7.45 -16.80 6.74
N GLU A 80 -8.69 -16.38 6.44
CA GLU A 80 -9.41 -16.69 5.20
C GLU A 80 -9.90 -15.38 4.55
N TYR A 81 -9.54 -15.18 3.31
CA TYR A 81 -9.87 -14.01 2.53
C TYR A 81 -10.79 -14.38 1.38
N GLU A 82 -12.04 -13.97 1.43
CA GLU A 82 -12.96 -14.11 0.31
C GLU A 82 -12.78 -12.97 -0.66
N TRP A 83 -12.45 -13.32 -1.90
CA TRP A 83 -12.02 -12.42 -2.95
C TRP A 83 -12.76 -12.68 -4.26
N ALA A 84 -13.15 -11.63 -4.96
CA ALA A 84 -13.67 -11.70 -6.32
C ALA A 84 -13.43 -10.39 -7.07
N ILE A 85 -13.09 -10.51 -8.35
CA ILE A 85 -13.00 -9.38 -9.29
C ILE A 85 -14.04 -9.55 -10.40
N ASP A 86 -14.53 -8.41 -10.89
CA ASP A 86 -15.52 -8.33 -11.98
C ASP A 86 -16.65 -9.35 -11.78
N ASP A 87 -17.02 -10.10 -12.81
CA ASP A 87 -18.07 -11.13 -12.77
C ASP A 87 -17.56 -12.51 -12.37
N GLN A 88 -16.29 -12.64 -11.96
CA GLN A 88 -15.74 -13.94 -11.57
C GLN A 88 -16.38 -14.44 -10.26
N PRO A 89 -16.56 -15.77 -10.11
CA PRO A 89 -17.05 -16.35 -8.87
C PRO A 89 -16.09 -16.04 -7.72
N ALA A 90 -16.63 -15.78 -6.53
CA ALA A 90 -15.83 -15.57 -5.35
C ALA A 90 -15.03 -16.82 -4.97
N LYS A 91 -13.80 -16.60 -4.53
CA LYS A 91 -12.89 -17.65 -4.04
C LYS A 91 -12.50 -17.33 -2.60
N VAL A 92 -12.34 -18.34 -1.78
CA VAL A 92 -11.75 -18.21 -0.45
C VAL A 92 -10.26 -18.56 -0.56
N LEU A 93 -9.43 -17.56 -0.31
CA LEU A 93 -7.98 -17.68 -0.25
C LEU A 93 -7.55 -17.90 1.19
N LYS A 94 -6.52 -18.71 1.41
CA LYS A 94 -5.97 -19.04 2.72
C LYS A 94 -4.54 -18.55 2.85
N ALA A 95 -3.99 -18.60 4.05
CA ALA A 95 -2.58 -18.30 4.28
C ALA A 95 -1.67 -19.06 3.30
N GLY A 96 -0.80 -18.34 2.59
CA GLY A 96 0.05 -18.86 1.51
C GLY A 96 -0.49 -18.66 0.11
N ASP A 97 -1.79 -18.38 -0.05
CA ASP A 97 -2.39 -18.12 -1.36
C ASP A 97 -2.06 -16.70 -1.86
N THR A 98 -2.03 -16.55 -3.18
CA THR A 98 -1.81 -15.28 -3.87
C THR A 98 -3.00 -14.93 -4.75
N PHE A 99 -3.13 -13.64 -5.06
CA PHE A 99 -4.09 -13.14 -6.04
C PHE A 99 -3.47 -12.07 -6.92
N TYR A 100 -4.12 -11.86 -8.06
CA TYR A 100 -3.77 -10.82 -9.02
C TYR A 100 -5.03 -10.11 -9.50
N GLU A 101 -4.96 -8.79 -9.53
CA GLU A 101 -6.01 -7.89 -10.01
C GLU A 101 -5.45 -7.06 -11.16
N PRO A 102 -5.95 -7.22 -12.38
CA PRO A 102 -5.62 -6.33 -13.49
C PRO A 102 -5.96 -4.87 -13.15
N GLY A 103 -5.15 -3.93 -13.66
CA GLY A 103 -5.42 -2.50 -13.45
C GLY A 103 -6.84 -2.12 -13.90
N GLY A 104 -7.58 -1.42 -13.02
CA GLY A 104 -8.93 -0.93 -13.28
C GLY A 104 -10.05 -1.99 -13.21
N CYS A 105 -9.77 -3.27 -12.94
CA CYS A 105 -10.82 -4.25 -12.68
C CYS A 105 -11.63 -3.87 -11.42
N LEU A 106 -12.88 -4.34 -11.33
CA LEU A 106 -13.69 -4.14 -10.13
C LEU A 106 -13.33 -5.20 -9.08
N HIS A 107 -12.65 -4.80 -8.02
CA HIS A 107 -12.52 -5.62 -6.82
C HIS A 107 -13.85 -5.65 -6.08
N ARG A 108 -14.67 -6.63 -6.42
CA ARG A 108 -16.08 -6.69 -6.01
C ARG A 108 -16.27 -7.26 -4.61
N VAL A 109 -15.48 -8.25 -4.24
CA VAL A 109 -15.53 -8.92 -2.93
C VAL A 109 -14.17 -8.87 -2.29
N SER A 110 -14.12 -8.30 -1.10
CA SER A 110 -12.94 -8.21 -0.23
C SER A 110 -13.42 -8.35 1.21
N ARG A 111 -13.36 -9.56 1.79
CA ARG A 111 -13.82 -9.75 3.16
C ARG A 111 -13.15 -10.92 3.86
N ASN A 112 -13.14 -10.87 5.19
CA ASN A 112 -12.81 -12.02 6.01
C ASN A 112 -14.06 -12.91 6.16
N SER A 113 -14.04 -14.07 5.48
CA SER A 113 -15.11 -15.08 5.59
C SER A 113 -14.82 -16.13 6.67
N GLY A 114 -13.67 -16.05 7.32
CA GLY A 114 -13.23 -16.98 8.36
C GLY A 114 -13.69 -16.61 9.77
N LYS A 115 -13.17 -17.34 10.76
CA LYS A 115 -13.49 -17.18 12.19
C LYS A 115 -12.37 -16.52 12.98
N VAL A 116 -11.22 -16.29 12.35
CA VAL A 116 -10.05 -15.63 12.96
C VAL A 116 -9.70 -14.39 12.16
N LYS A 117 -8.91 -13.51 12.74
CA LYS A 117 -8.41 -12.34 12.03
C LYS A 117 -7.72 -12.76 10.72
N MET A 118 -8.01 -12.07 9.65
CA MET A 118 -7.35 -12.20 8.36
C MET A 118 -6.30 -11.10 8.24
N ARG A 119 -5.13 -11.44 7.70
CA ARG A 119 -4.10 -10.48 7.31
C ARG A 119 -3.55 -10.85 5.94
N MET A 120 -3.30 -9.84 5.11
CA MET A 120 -2.64 -10.01 3.84
C MET A 120 -1.71 -8.83 3.54
N MET A 121 -0.72 -9.05 2.70
CA MET A 121 0.02 -7.99 2.03
C MET A 121 -0.48 -7.85 0.60
N ALA A 122 -0.54 -6.60 0.13
CA ALA A 122 -0.77 -6.32 -1.28
C ALA A 122 0.22 -5.27 -1.78
N TRP A 123 0.59 -5.39 -3.06
CA TRP A 123 1.37 -4.41 -3.81
C TRP A 123 0.51 -3.86 -4.92
N VAL A 124 0.30 -2.55 -4.91
CA VAL A 124 -0.39 -1.84 -5.98
C VAL A 124 0.64 -1.09 -6.80
N LEU A 125 0.73 -1.40 -8.08
CA LEU A 125 1.51 -0.61 -9.03
C LEU A 125 0.60 0.48 -9.58
N HIS A 126 1.08 1.72 -9.60
CA HIS A 126 0.24 2.85 -10.01
C HIS A 126 1.08 3.99 -10.61
N PRO A 127 0.50 4.87 -11.45
CA PRO A 127 1.17 6.09 -11.86
C PRO A 127 1.61 6.92 -10.65
N ARG A 128 2.77 7.59 -10.72
CA ARG A 128 3.27 8.43 -9.60
C ARG A 128 2.32 9.57 -9.25
N ASP A 129 1.53 10.04 -10.20
CA ASP A 129 0.54 11.10 -10.03
C ASP A 129 -0.84 10.60 -9.57
N ALA A 130 -1.00 9.29 -9.33
CA ALA A 130 -2.23 8.74 -8.77
C ALA A 130 -2.46 9.31 -7.35
N LYS A 131 -3.66 9.88 -7.14
CA LYS A 131 -4.03 10.48 -5.85
C LYS A 131 -4.47 9.43 -4.84
N ASP A 132 -5.14 8.39 -5.31
CA ASP A 132 -5.74 7.35 -4.49
C ASP A 132 -5.32 5.97 -4.99
N LEU A 133 -5.06 5.05 -4.06
CA LEU A 133 -4.83 3.64 -4.36
C LEU A 133 -6.15 2.85 -4.50
N VAL A 134 -7.22 3.41 -3.95
CA VAL A 134 -8.57 2.83 -3.94
C VAL A 134 -9.53 3.84 -4.56
N ILE A 135 -10.15 3.48 -5.67
CA ILE A 135 -11.12 4.30 -6.39
C ILE A 135 -12.51 3.73 -6.09
N PRO A 136 -13.33 4.40 -5.26
CA PRO A 136 -14.67 3.92 -4.92
C PRO A 136 -15.56 3.80 -6.15
N VAL A 137 -16.40 2.78 -6.18
CA VAL A 137 -17.45 2.64 -7.20
C VAL A 137 -18.69 3.39 -6.72
N LYS A 138 -19.07 4.43 -7.47
CA LYS A 138 -20.34 5.13 -7.21
C LYS A 138 -21.50 4.17 -7.47
N LYS A 139 -22.39 4.09 -6.50
CA LYS A 139 -23.67 3.38 -6.64
C LYS A 139 -24.55 4.06 -7.67
#